data_1eba24bbdf175fb6ed2e290bed3cfc80
#
_entry.id   1eba24bbdf175fb6ed2e290bed3cfc80
#
_cell.length_a   1.000
_cell.length_b   1.000
_cell.length_c   1.000
_cell.angle_alpha   90.00
_cell.angle_beta   90.00
_cell.angle_gamma   90.00
#
_symmetry.space_group_name_H-M   'P 1'
#
loop_
_entity.id
_entity.type
_entity.pdbx_description
1 polymer ?
#
loop_
_entity_poly.entity_id
_entity_poly.type
_entity_poly.pdbx_seq_one_letter_code
_entity_poly.pdbx_strand_id
1 'polypeptide(L)'
;MTIRKAISYSFLSAIIILSSCIGNSTPKPKGFLRIEPPEVQYVLFNENELPYTFSVSQYATIELPPADSATYWINIDYPEFDAKIYCSYINITAGTLDEHVEECFKLAERAARNVAVITKKSYENKDNNVYGTLFLLEGESPSPVQFMLTDSAMHFFRGALYYKYKTNADSIAPVTEYIKNDIVELIQTFYWKK
;
A
#
# COMPACT_ATOMS: atom_id res chain seq x y z
N MET A 1 34.05 48.58 -52.86
CA MET A 1 34.05 47.09 -52.56
C MET A 1 33.85 46.77 -51.09
N THR A 2 33.77 47.75 -50.22
CA THR A 2 33.73 47.58 -48.76
C THR A 2 32.30 47.49 -48.17
N ILE A 3 31.33 48.20 -48.67
CA ILE A 3 29.97 48.24 -48.12
C ILE A 3 29.20 46.92 -48.34
N ARG A 4 29.36 46.28 -49.48
CA ARG A 4 28.72 44.98 -49.78
C ARG A 4 29.20 43.85 -48.84
N LYS A 5 30.50 43.84 -48.50
CA LYS A 5 31.06 42.88 -47.54
C LYS A 5 30.56 43.12 -46.10
N ALA A 6 30.40 44.38 -45.68
CA ALA A 6 29.89 44.73 -44.38
C ALA A 6 28.43 44.30 -44.18
N ILE A 7 27.58 44.47 -45.22
CA ILE A 7 26.17 44.02 -45.20
C ILE A 7 26.10 42.49 -45.16
N SER A 8 26.99 41.77 -45.87
CA SER A 8 27.01 40.30 -45.85
C SER A 8 27.40 39.74 -44.46
N TYR A 9 28.37 40.35 -43.80
CA TYR A 9 28.76 39.92 -42.44
C TYR A 9 27.69 40.27 -41.42
N SER A 10 26.99 41.38 -41.55
CA SER A 10 25.86 41.73 -40.66
C SER A 10 24.69 40.73 -40.79
N PHE A 11 24.39 40.29 -42.01
CA PHE A 11 23.34 39.31 -42.28
C PHE A 11 23.70 37.89 -41.75
N LEU A 12 24.97 37.52 -41.87
CA LEU A 12 25.47 36.25 -41.36
C LEU A 12 25.45 36.23 -39.81
N SER A 13 25.80 37.33 -39.16
CA SER A 13 25.75 37.48 -37.70
C SER A 13 24.31 37.42 -37.17
N ALA A 14 23.34 38.00 -37.90
CA ALA A 14 21.91 37.95 -37.50
C ALA A 14 21.33 36.52 -37.56
N ILE A 15 21.75 35.69 -38.49
CA ILE A 15 21.31 34.30 -38.64
C ILE A 15 21.81 33.41 -37.47
N ILE A 16 23.02 33.68 -36.97
CA ILE A 16 23.59 32.91 -35.84
C ILE A 16 22.85 33.21 -34.51
N ILE A 17 22.34 34.43 -34.34
CA ILE A 17 21.61 34.84 -33.14
C ILE A 17 20.20 34.20 -33.11
N LEU A 18 19.59 33.89 -34.22
CA LEU A 18 18.25 33.30 -34.33
C LEU A 18 18.23 31.78 -34.10
N SER A 19 19.37 31.09 -34.12
CA SER A 19 19.45 29.64 -33.93
C SER A 19 19.60 29.21 -32.45
N SER A 20 19.59 30.15 -31.50
CA SER A 20 19.85 29.87 -30.07
C SER A 20 18.62 29.51 -29.23
N CYS A 21 17.48 29.25 -29.83
CA CYS A 21 16.25 28.91 -29.08
C CYS A 21 15.64 27.56 -29.52
N ILE A 22 16.44 26.48 -29.55
CA ILE A 22 15.87 25.14 -29.43
C ILE A 22 16.21 24.62 -28.02
N GLY A 23 15.57 25.21 -27.05
CA GLY A 23 15.51 24.62 -25.71
C GLY A 23 14.70 23.32 -25.83
N ASN A 24 15.37 22.19 -25.71
CA ASN A 24 14.68 20.95 -25.41
C ASN A 24 13.92 21.19 -24.09
N SER A 25 12.62 21.49 -24.17
CA SER A 25 11.78 21.45 -23.00
C SER A 25 11.68 20.00 -22.58
N THR A 26 12.57 19.56 -21.70
CA THR A 26 12.34 18.32 -20.95
C THR A 26 10.95 18.46 -20.31
N PRO A 27 10.02 17.52 -20.57
CA PRO A 27 8.73 17.56 -19.90
C PRO A 27 9.00 17.61 -18.40
N LYS A 28 8.50 18.65 -17.73
CA LYS A 28 8.57 18.69 -16.26
C LYS A 28 7.87 17.42 -15.76
N PRO A 29 8.48 16.67 -14.81
CA PRO A 29 7.80 15.54 -14.20
C PRO A 29 6.44 16.04 -13.70
N LYS A 30 5.37 15.28 -13.97
CA LYS A 30 4.04 15.59 -13.46
C LYS A 30 4.20 15.82 -11.96
N GLY A 31 3.90 17.04 -11.49
CA GLY A 31 3.88 17.31 -10.06
C GLY A 31 2.77 16.49 -9.45
N PHE A 32 3.13 15.47 -8.68
CA PHE A 32 2.16 14.78 -7.84
C PHE A 32 1.75 15.74 -6.73
N LEU A 33 0.46 15.73 -6.37
CA LEU A 33 0.01 16.37 -5.14
C LEU A 33 0.88 15.79 -4.01
N ARG A 34 1.62 16.65 -3.32
CA ARG A 34 2.40 16.24 -2.16
C ARG A 34 1.41 15.97 -1.03
N ILE A 35 1.05 14.70 -0.87
CA ILE A 35 0.33 14.23 0.30
C ILE A 35 1.39 14.11 1.40
N GLU A 36 1.29 14.93 2.41
CA GLU A 36 2.09 14.82 3.64
C GLU A 36 1.21 14.12 4.68
N PRO A 37 1.36 12.81 4.89
CA PRO A 37 0.61 12.12 5.92
C PRO A 37 0.98 12.70 7.29
N PRO A 38 0.03 12.76 8.25
CA PRO A 38 0.32 13.23 9.59
C PRO A 38 1.33 12.33 10.30
N GLU A 39 2.00 12.85 11.31
CA GLU A 39 2.87 12.03 12.18
C GLU A 39 2.03 10.94 12.86
N VAL A 40 2.47 9.69 12.69
CA VAL A 40 1.70 8.53 13.13
C VAL A 40 1.73 8.42 14.64
N GLN A 41 0.54 8.26 15.24
CA GLN A 41 0.37 7.82 16.62
C GLN A 41 -0.48 6.55 16.60
N TYR A 42 -0.06 5.56 17.39
CA TYR A 42 -0.75 4.27 17.47
C TYR A 42 -1.50 4.14 18.77
N VAL A 43 -2.68 3.53 18.71
CA VAL A 43 -3.52 3.21 19.84
C VAL A 43 -3.82 1.71 19.86
N LEU A 44 -3.90 1.13 21.04
CA LEU A 44 -4.24 -0.30 21.18
C LEU A 44 -5.72 -0.52 20.83
N PHE A 45 -5.96 -1.33 19.81
CA PHE A 45 -7.29 -1.86 19.50
C PHE A 45 -7.50 -3.16 20.24
N ASN A 46 -8.46 -3.17 21.19
CA ASN A 46 -8.73 -4.30 22.06
C ASN A 46 -10.23 -4.43 22.36
N GLU A 47 -10.99 -5.01 21.44
CA GLU A 47 -12.41 -5.32 21.59
C GLU A 47 -12.61 -6.67 22.28
N ASN A 48 -13.40 -6.72 23.35
CA ASN A 48 -13.55 -7.91 24.19
C ASN A 48 -14.07 -9.15 23.44
N GLU A 49 -14.89 -8.95 22.44
CA GLU A 49 -15.52 -10.03 21.67
C GLU A 49 -14.62 -10.61 20.57
N LEU A 50 -13.53 -9.92 20.25
CA LEU A 50 -12.62 -10.38 19.20
C LEU A 50 -11.48 -11.22 19.78
N PRO A 51 -11.08 -12.32 19.10
CA PRO A 51 -10.03 -13.23 19.58
C PRO A 51 -8.61 -12.72 19.33
N TYR A 52 -8.45 -11.46 19.00
CA TYR A 52 -7.16 -10.82 18.69
C TYR A 52 -7.14 -9.36 19.12
N THR A 53 -5.94 -8.79 19.17
CA THR A 53 -5.67 -7.38 19.48
C THR A 53 -4.37 -6.95 18.81
N PHE A 54 -4.24 -5.65 18.50
CA PHE A 54 -3.09 -5.05 17.85
C PHE A 54 -3.12 -3.52 18.02
N SER A 55 -2.03 -2.84 17.67
CA SER A 55 -2.01 -1.39 17.57
C SER A 55 -2.48 -0.91 16.20
N VAL A 56 -3.24 0.17 16.17
CA VAL A 56 -3.78 0.80 14.96
C VAL A 56 -3.51 2.30 14.99
N SER A 57 -3.34 2.90 13.81
CA SER A 57 -3.19 4.35 13.66
C SER A 57 -4.42 5.08 14.23
N GLN A 58 -4.21 6.15 14.98
CA GLN A 58 -5.31 7.00 15.48
C GLN A 58 -6.11 7.68 14.36
N TYR A 59 -5.57 7.73 13.15
CA TYR A 59 -6.24 8.31 11.97
C TYR A 59 -7.09 7.29 11.21
N ALA A 60 -7.06 6.02 11.62
CA ALA A 60 -7.91 4.99 11.08
C ALA A 60 -9.18 4.83 11.92
N THR A 61 -10.26 4.43 11.28
CA THR A 61 -11.53 4.08 11.93
C THR A 61 -11.76 2.57 11.78
N ILE A 62 -12.10 1.89 12.88
CA ILE A 62 -12.42 0.46 12.86
C ILE A 62 -13.93 0.28 12.68
N GLU A 63 -14.32 -0.44 11.64
CA GLU A 63 -15.69 -0.93 11.44
C GLU A 63 -15.78 -2.36 11.99
N LEU A 64 -16.65 -2.56 12.97
CA LEU A 64 -16.93 -3.86 13.57
C LEU A 64 -18.07 -4.58 12.83
N PRO A 65 -18.14 -5.92 12.90
CA PRO A 65 -19.29 -6.65 12.41
C PRO A 65 -20.55 -6.29 13.21
N PRO A 66 -21.76 -6.52 12.68
CA PRO A 66 -22.99 -6.40 13.46
C PRO A 66 -22.93 -7.25 14.74
N ALA A 67 -23.52 -6.77 15.84
CA ALA A 67 -23.44 -7.41 17.14
C ALA A 67 -24.02 -8.83 17.21
N ASP A 68 -24.88 -9.18 16.28
CA ASP A 68 -25.50 -10.51 16.13
C ASP A 68 -24.75 -11.42 15.14
N SER A 69 -23.63 -10.92 14.59
CA SER A 69 -22.81 -11.66 13.65
C SER A 69 -21.91 -12.67 14.37
N ALA A 70 -21.94 -13.92 13.93
CA ALA A 70 -21.01 -14.97 14.38
C ALA A 70 -19.61 -14.84 13.73
N THR A 71 -19.31 -13.69 13.12
CA THR A 71 -18.05 -13.46 12.40
C THR A 71 -17.17 -12.48 13.15
N TYR A 72 -15.86 -12.67 13.06
CA TYR A 72 -14.85 -11.82 13.71
C TYR A 72 -14.03 -11.02 12.68
N TRP A 73 -14.68 -10.61 11.57
CA TRP A 73 -14.05 -9.71 10.60
C TRP A 73 -14.07 -8.26 11.11
N ILE A 74 -13.15 -7.47 10.65
CA ILE A 74 -13.16 -6.01 10.84
C ILE A 74 -12.75 -5.33 9.54
N ASN A 75 -13.06 -4.04 9.42
CA ASN A 75 -12.45 -3.20 8.40
C ASN A 75 -11.72 -2.05 9.07
N ILE A 76 -10.54 -1.71 8.56
CA ILE A 76 -9.75 -0.56 9.00
C ILE A 76 -9.87 0.48 7.89
N ASP A 77 -10.64 1.53 8.14
CA ASP A 77 -10.96 2.57 7.17
C ASP A 77 -10.06 3.79 7.35
N TYR A 78 -9.52 4.31 6.26
CA TYR A 78 -8.74 5.55 6.19
C TYR A 78 -9.51 6.56 5.34
N PRO A 79 -10.48 7.29 5.92
CA PRO A 79 -11.39 8.16 5.16
C PRO A 79 -10.68 9.26 4.37
N GLU A 80 -9.58 9.81 4.92
CA GLU A 80 -8.79 10.87 4.27
C GLU A 80 -8.10 10.41 2.98
N PHE A 81 -7.89 9.10 2.84
CA PHE A 81 -7.18 8.50 1.71
C PHE A 81 -8.09 7.70 0.78
N ASP A 82 -9.41 7.66 1.04
CA ASP A 82 -10.34 6.77 0.33
C ASP A 82 -9.82 5.33 0.26
N ALA A 83 -9.22 4.86 1.37
CA ALA A 83 -8.57 3.56 1.47
C ALA A 83 -9.16 2.74 2.62
N LYS A 84 -9.20 1.42 2.44
CA LYS A 84 -9.75 0.50 3.44
C LYS A 84 -8.98 -0.82 3.42
N ILE A 85 -8.66 -1.33 4.61
CA ILE A 85 -8.13 -2.68 4.79
C ILE A 85 -9.29 -3.56 5.21
N TYR A 86 -9.66 -4.51 4.35
CA TYR A 86 -10.63 -5.55 4.67
C TYR A 86 -9.92 -6.69 5.38
N CYS A 87 -10.33 -6.96 6.62
CA CYS A 87 -9.75 -8.01 7.43
C CYS A 87 -10.76 -9.12 7.69
N SER A 88 -10.34 -10.36 7.60
CA SER A 88 -11.15 -11.53 7.94
C SER A 88 -10.41 -12.43 8.91
N TYR A 89 -11.16 -13.01 9.84
CA TYR A 89 -10.69 -13.99 10.79
C TYR A 89 -11.39 -15.32 10.54
N ILE A 90 -10.65 -16.41 10.67
CA ILE A 90 -11.14 -17.77 10.48
C ILE A 90 -10.59 -18.64 11.60
N ASN A 91 -11.45 -19.43 12.24
CA ASN A 91 -11.00 -20.55 13.07
C ASN A 91 -10.52 -21.67 12.16
N ILE A 92 -9.28 -22.06 12.33
CA ILE A 92 -8.67 -23.14 11.56
C ILE A 92 -8.41 -24.37 12.42
N THR A 93 -8.10 -25.46 11.74
CA THR A 93 -7.52 -26.67 12.35
C THR A 93 -6.17 -26.95 11.66
N ALA A 94 -5.34 -27.79 12.26
CA ALA A 94 -4.06 -28.17 11.65
C ALA A 94 -4.21 -28.75 10.23
N GLY A 95 -5.37 -29.35 9.92
CA GLY A 95 -5.64 -29.91 8.59
C GLY A 95 -6.14 -28.89 7.55
N THR A 96 -6.53 -27.68 7.96
CA THR A 96 -7.04 -26.64 7.04
C THR A 96 -6.09 -25.46 6.86
N LEU A 97 -5.01 -25.37 7.64
CA LEU A 97 -4.04 -24.29 7.56
C LEU A 97 -3.45 -24.11 6.16
N ASP A 98 -2.96 -25.18 5.57
CA ASP A 98 -2.30 -25.15 4.26
C ASP A 98 -3.26 -24.65 3.17
N GLU A 99 -4.54 -25.03 3.22
CA GLU A 99 -5.57 -24.57 2.30
C GLU A 99 -5.76 -23.06 2.37
N HIS A 100 -5.86 -22.48 3.58
CA HIS A 100 -6.02 -21.05 3.78
C HIS A 100 -4.77 -20.27 3.39
N VAL A 101 -3.60 -20.79 3.68
CA VAL A 101 -2.31 -20.23 3.25
C VAL A 101 -2.25 -20.20 1.71
N GLU A 102 -2.53 -21.34 1.05
CA GLU A 102 -2.53 -21.42 -0.40
C GLU A 102 -3.55 -20.48 -1.05
N GLU A 103 -4.73 -20.34 -0.44
CA GLU A 103 -5.73 -19.36 -0.89
C GLU A 103 -5.19 -17.93 -0.84
N CYS A 104 -4.51 -17.52 0.22
CA CYS A 104 -3.90 -16.20 0.33
C CYS A 104 -2.85 -15.96 -0.77
N PHE A 105 -2.01 -16.95 -1.07
CA PHE A 105 -1.07 -16.87 -2.18
C PHE A 105 -1.78 -16.70 -3.53
N LYS A 106 -2.80 -17.50 -3.80
CA LYS A 106 -3.63 -17.38 -5.03
C LYS A 106 -4.31 -16.02 -5.16
N LEU A 107 -4.76 -15.44 -4.05
CA LEU A 107 -5.38 -14.11 -4.04
C LEU A 107 -4.37 -13.00 -4.34
N ALA A 108 -3.17 -13.07 -3.76
CA ALA A 108 -2.09 -12.16 -4.08
C ALA A 108 -1.68 -12.26 -5.55
N GLU A 109 -1.54 -13.47 -6.10
CA GLU A 109 -1.25 -13.70 -7.51
C GLU A 109 -2.34 -13.18 -8.45
N ARG A 110 -3.63 -13.33 -8.08
CA ARG A 110 -4.75 -12.75 -8.86
C ARG A 110 -4.71 -11.24 -8.87
N ALA A 111 -4.40 -10.60 -7.74
CA ALA A 111 -4.24 -9.15 -7.64
C ALA A 111 -3.01 -8.64 -8.39
N ALA A 112 -2.04 -9.51 -8.64
CA ALA A 112 -0.79 -9.22 -9.33
C ALA A 112 -0.84 -9.39 -10.85
N ARG A 113 -1.97 -9.67 -11.47
CA ARG A 113 -2.05 -9.97 -12.92
C ARG A 113 -1.42 -8.93 -13.84
N ASN A 114 -1.39 -7.66 -13.40
CA ASN A 114 -0.83 -6.53 -14.13
C ASN A 114 0.36 -5.89 -13.39
N VAL A 115 0.99 -6.62 -12.49
CA VAL A 115 2.02 -6.14 -11.57
C VAL A 115 3.37 -6.67 -11.98
N ALA A 116 4.39 -5.84 -11.88
CA ALA A 116 5.75 -6.21 -12.28
C ALA A 116 6.45 -7.10 -11.25
N VAL A 117 6.17 -6.91 -9.95
CA VAL A 117 6.88 -7.58 -8.85
C VAL A 117 5.95 -7.86 -7.68
N ILE A 118 6.02 -9.07 -7.14
CA ILE A 118 5.44 -9.44 -5.84
C ILE A 118 6.59 -9.66 -4.85
N THR A 119 6.70 -8.79 -3.86
CA THR A 119 7.63 -8.97 -2.75
C THR A 119 6.90 -9.63 -1.58
N LYS A 120 7.51 -10.68 -1.01
CA LYS A 120 7.00 -11.40 0.17
C LYS A 120 7.93 -11.16 1.34
N LYS A 121 7.39 -10.75 2.48
CA LYS A 121 8.14 -10.59 3.73
C LYS A 121 7.52 -11.47 4.81
N SER A 122 8.32 -12.35 5.40
CA SER A 122 7.88 -13.19 6.52
C SER A 122 8.07 -12.48 7.85
N TYR A 123 7.11 -12.68 8.76
CA TYR A 123 7.12 -12.17 10.13
C TYR A 123 6.96 -13.33 11.11
N GLU A 124 7.71 -13.27 12.19
CA GLU A 124 7.65 -14.26 13.25
C GLU A 124 7.76 -13.55 14.62
N ASN A 125 6.77 -13.78 15.47
CA ASN A 125 6.80 -13.39 16.88
C ASN A 125 6.50 -14.65 17.73
N LYS A 126 7.57 -15.32 18.18
CA LYS A 126 7.46 -16.58 18.93
C LYS A 126 6.80 -16.41 20.28
N ASP A 127 6.99 -15.25 20.92
CA ASP A 127 6.46 -14.99 22.26
C ASP A 127 4.92 -14.93 22.24
N ASN A 128 4.35 -14.46 21.13
CA ASN A 128 2.92 -14.33 20.92
C ASN A 128 2.33 -15.42 20.01
N ASN A 129 3.13 -16.37 19.54
CA ASN A 129 2.74 -17.39 18.55
C ASN A 129 2.10 -16.76 17.30
N VAL A 130 2.70 -15.69 16.78
CA VAL A 130 2.22 -15.02 15.56
C VAL A 130 3.23 -15.24 14.44
N TYR A 131 2.77 -15.87 13.38
CA TYR A 131 3.52 -16.13 12.15
C TYR A 131 2.76 -15.53 10.99
N GLY A 132 3.45 -14.89 10.06
CA GLY A 132 2.74 -14.22 8.97
C GLY A 132 3.56 -13.95 7.75
N THR A 133 2.86 -13.55 6.70
CA THR A 133 3.44 -13.09 5.44
C THR A 133 2.78 -11.80 5.00
N LEU A 134 3.59 -10.81 4.66
CA LEU A 134 3.18 -9.57 4.00
C LEU A 134 3.52 -9.66 2.51
N PHE A 135 2.53 -9.41 1.66
CA PHE A 135 2.65 -9.35 0.21
C PHE A 135 2.59 -7.88 -0.23
N LEU A 136 3.62 -7.45 -0.96
CA LEU A 136 3.70 -6.12 -1.56
C LEU A 136 3.67 -6.28 -3.08
N LEU A 137 2.69 -5.66 -3.73
CA LEU A 137 2.44 -5.74 -5.15
C LEU A 137 2.78 -4.39 -5.80
N GLU A 138 3.92 -4.33 -6.48
CA GLU A 138 4.44 -3.10 -7.09
C GLU A 138 3.87 -2.90 -8.49
N GLY A 139 3.16 -1.79 -8.70
CA GLY A 139 2.50 -1.43 -9.94
C GLY A 139 0.99 -1.29 -9.81
N GLU A 140 0.26 -1.41 -10.91
CA GLU A 140 -1.20 -1.27 -10.91
C GLU A 140 -1.86 -2.54 -10.36
N SER A 141 -2.04 -2.57 -9.04
CA SER A 141 -2.78 -3.62 -8.34
C SER A 141 -4.05 -3.04 -7.72
N PRO A 142 -5.18 -3.76 -7.76
CA PRO A 142 -6.37 -3.38 -7.01
C PRO A 142 -6.18 -3.49 -5.49
N SER A 143 -5.18 -4.28 -5.04
CA SER A 143 -4.84 -4.50 -3.64
C SER A 143 -3.32 -4.56 -3.49
N PRO A 144 -2.65 -3.39 -3.36
CA PRO A 144 -1.19 -3.32 -3.40
C PRO A 144 -0.50 -3.92 -2.17
N VAL A 145 -1.21 -4.04 -1.04
CA VAL A 145 -0.69 -4.63 0.20
C VAL A 145 -1.69 -5.64 0.72
N GLN A 146 -1.23 -6.86 0.95
CA GLN A 146 -2.00 -7.93 1.57
C GLN A 146 -1.16 -8.61 2.64
N PHE A 147 -1.80 -9.19 3.64
CA PHE A 147 -1.09 -9.96 4.67
C PHE A 147 -1.95 -11.08 5.22
N MET A 148 -1.29 -12.06 5.83
CA MET A 148 -1.90 -13.11 6.63
C MET A 148 -1.10 -13.34 7.90
N LEU A 149 -1.80 -13.70 8.98
CA LEU A 149 -1.25 -14.04 10.29
C LEU A 149 -1.90 -15.32 10.79
N THR A 150 -1.14 -16.16 11.49
CA THR A 150 -1.65 -17.41 12.09
C THR A 150 -0.84 -17.77 13.33
N ASP A 151 -1.44 -18.52 14.21
CA ASP A 151 -0.75 -19.22 15.31
C ASP A 151 -0.32 -20.66 14.92
N SER A 152 -0.56 -21.03 13.66
CA SER A 152 -0.34 -22.36 13.11
C SER A 152 -1.19 -23.48 13.72
N ALA A 153 -2.21 -23.16 14.51
CA ALA A 153 -3.03 -24.13 15.23
C ALA A 153 -4.53 -23.90 15.10
N MET A 154 -5.03 -22.73 15.53
CA MET A 154 -6.46 -22.45 15.64
C MET A 154 -6.88 -21.13 14.98
N HIS A 155 -5.94 -20.21 14.77
CA HIS A 155 -6.25 -18.85 14.37
C HIS A 155 -5.65 -18.49 13.01
N PHE A 156 -6.46 -17.90 12.16
CA PHE A 156 -6.03 -17.34 10.89
C PHE A 156 -6.68 -15.98 10.66
N PHE A 157 -5.86 -14.97 10.45
CA PHE A 157 -6.29 -13.59 10.19
C PHE A 157 -5.62 -13.11 8.91
N ARG A 158 -6.39 -12.48 8.04
CA ARG A 158 -5.85 -11.89 6.80
C ARG A 158 -6.40 -10.49 6.61
N GLY A 159 -5.62 -9.65 5.93
CA GLY A 159 -6.04 -8.33 5.53
C GLY A 159 -5.57 -7.99 4.13
N ALA A 160 -6.33 -7.13 3.46
CA ALA A 160 -6.03 -6.65 2.12
C ALA A 160 -6.44 -5.18 1.97
N LEU A 161 -5.49 -4.35 1.54
CA LEU A 161 -5.69 -2.93 1.30
C LEU A 161 -6.35 -2.70 -0.05
N TYR A 162 -7.44 -1.92 -0.06
CA TYR A 162 -8.12 -1.46 -1.27
C TYR A 162 -8.35 0.04 -1.25
N TYR A 163 -8.39 0.64 -2.43
CA TYR A 163 -8.82 2.02 -2.63
C TYR A 163 -10.22 2.07 -3.20
N LYS A 164 -11.03 3.04 -2.75
CA LYS A 164 -12.42 3.20 -3.16
C LYS A 164 -12.57 3.47 -4.66
N TYR A 165 -11.59 4.16 -5.24
CA TYR A 165 -11.57 4.50 -6.66
C TYR A 165 -10.37 3.88 -7.35
N LYS A 166 -10.48 3.66 -8.67
CA LYS A 166 -9.32 3.27 -9.46
C LYS A 166 -8.31 4.41 -9.47
N THR A 167 -7.16 4.18 -8.90
CA THR A 167 -6.07 5.14 -8.74
C THR A 167 -4.89 4.77 -9.63
N ASN A 168 -4.09 5.78 -9.99
CA ASN A 168 -2.80 5.53 -10.61
C ASN A 168 -1.79 5.16 -9.51
N ALA A 169 -1.07 4.04 -9.68
CA ALA A 169 -0.15 3.52 -8.69
C ALA A 169 0.91 4.55 -8.24
N ASP A 170 1.46 5.32 -9.18
CA ASP A 170 2.47 6.34 -8.86
C ASP A 170 1.89 7.48 -8.00
N SER A 171 0.64 7.85 -8.26
CA SER A 171 -0.02 8.94 -7.53
C SER A 171 -0.36 8.57 -6.09
N ILE A 172 -0.67 7.31 -5.83
CA ILE A 172 -1.02 6.81 -4.48
C ILE A 172 0.16 6.18 -3.74
N ALA A 173 1.34 6.08 -4.37
CA ALA A 173 2.50 5.45 -3.75
C ALA A 173 2.84 6.00 -2.35
N PRO A 174 2.81 7.33 -2.07
CA PRO A 174 3.05 7.86 -0.73
C PRO A 174 2.01 7.39 0.29
N VAL A 175 0.74 7.34 -0.09
CA VAL A 175 -0.35 6.86 0.77
C VAL A 175 -0.23 5.36 1.01
N THR A 176 0.08 4.59 -0.05
CA THR A 176 0.30 3.15 0.07
C THR A 176 1.46 2.84 1.02
N GLU A 177 2.55 3.60 0.93
CA GLU A 177 3.70 3.46 1.83
C GLU A 177 3.33 3.79 3.28
N TYR A 178 2.54 4.85 3.50
CA TYR A 178 2.04 5.23 4.82
C TYR A 178 1.19 4.11 5.43
N ILE A 179 0.16 3.64 4.72
CA ILE A 179 -0.74 2.58 5.21
C ILE A 179 0.02 1.24 5.35
N LYS A 180 1.00 0.96 4.48
CA LYS A 180 1.88 -0.21 4.63
C LYS A 180 2.64 -0.18 5.97
N ASN A 181 3.12 0.98 6.40
CA ASN A 181 3.81 1.10 7.68
C ASN A 181 2.84 0.86 8.86
N ASP A 182 1.59 1.32 8.76
CA ASP A 182 0.54 1.02 9.74
C ASP A 182 0.21 -0.49 9.78
N ILE A 183 0.18 -1.16 8.61
CA ILE A 183 0.03 -2.62 8.53
C ILE A 183 1.22 -3.35 9.17
N VAL A 184 2.44 -2.85 8.99
CA VAL A 184 3.63 -3.44 9.64
C VAL A 184 3.53 -3.30 11.15
N GLU A 185 3.11 -2.14 11.68
CA GLU A 185 2.89 -1.94 13.12
C GLU A 185 1.80 -2.88 13.64
N LEU A 186 0.68 -3.01 12.92
CA LEU A 186 -0.37 -3.98 13.25
C LEU A 186 0.22 -5.38 13.37
N ILE A 187 1.00 -5.85 12.40
CA ILE A 187 1.62 -7.18 12.40
C ILE A 187 2.58 -7.37 13.59
N GLN A 188 3.38 -6.35 13.90
CA GLN A 188 4.39 -6.39 14.96
C GLN A 188 3.77 -6.39 16.37
N THR A 189 2.62 -5.74 16.52
CA THR A 189 1.91 -5.62 17.80
C THR A 189 0.76 -6.61 17.97
N PHE A 190 0.56 -7.47 16.96
CA PHE A 190 -0.53 -8.43 16.96
C PHE A 190 -0.33 -9.54 17.99
N TYR A 191 -1.39 -9.89 18.71
CA TYR A 191 -1.43 -11.13 19.50
C TYR A 191 -2.85 -11.72 19.60
N TRP A 192 -2.90 -13.03 19.79
CA TRP A 192 -4.13 -13.78 19.99
C TRP A 192 -4.58 -13.70 21.44
N LYS A 193 -5.86 -13.46 21.68
CA LYS A 193 -6.45 -13.54 23.01
C LYS A 193 -6.72 -15.01 23.37
N LYS A 194 -6.63 -15.29 24.66
CA LYS A 194 -6.92 -16.62 25.21
C LYS A 194 -8.41 -16.79 25.47
#